data_0593322ce4892fe5e82fb7cd4a552aff
#
_entry.id   0593322ce4892fe5e82fb7cd4a552aff
#
_cell.length_a   1.000
_cell.length_b   1.000
_cell.length_c   1.000
_cell.angle_alpha   90.00
_cell.angle_beta   90.00
_cell.angle_gamma   90.00
#
_symmetry.space_group_name_H-M   'P 1'
#
loop_
_entity.id
_entity.type
_entity.pdbx_description
1 polymer ?
#
loop_
_entity_poly.entity_id
_entity_poly.type
_entity_poly.pdbx_seq_one_letter_code
_entity_poly.pdbx_strand_id
1 'polypeptide(L)'
;ALDCVAGDGDDDLGGHLHPEGIFVVDADYLAVDAACSGNPGAMEYRGVHVASRQEIFHFGPMYGTNNIGEFLAIVHGLALLKQKGFDMPIYSDSVNAINWIKQKKCKTKLPRDAKTEELFHLIERAEKWLRENTYTTRILKWETKQWGEIPADFGRK
;
A
#
# COMPACT_ATOMS: atom_id res chain seq x y z
N ALA A 1 -9.61 -9.01 -12.20
CA ALA A 1 -10.10 -7.77 -11.69
C ALA A 1 -9.28 -6.61 -12.16
N LEU A 2 -7.99 -6.65 -11.98
CA LEU A 2 -7.18 -5.55 -12.44
C LEU A 2 -7.25 -5.40 -13.95
N ASP A 3 -7.45 -6.48 -14.65
CA ASP A 3 -7.50 -6.41 -16.04
C ASP A 3 -8.63 -5.62 -16.53
N CYS A 4 -9.69 -5.63 -15.89
CA CYS A 4 -10.86 -4.97 -16.37
C CYS A 4 -10.70 -3.52 -16.47
N VAL A 5 -9.80 -2.97 -15.71
CA VAL A 5 -9.69 -1.56 -15.69
C VAL A 5 -8.89 -1.03 -16.79
N ALA A 6 -7.97 -1.78 -17.22
CA ALA A 6 -7.09 -1.31 -18.24
C ALA A 6 -7.85 -0.85 -19.45
N GLY A 7 -8.92 -1.43 -19.70
CA GLY A 7 -9.62 -1.07 -20.88
C GLY A 7 -10.46 0.13 -20.74
N ASP A 8 -10.74 0.52 -19.55
CA ASP A 8 -11.60 1.57 -19.40
C ASP A 8 -10.98 2.82 -19.23
N GLY A 9 -9.79 2.82 -19.11
CA GLY A 9 -9.20 4.03 -18.82
C GLY A 9 -9.66 5.09 -19.61
N ASP A 10 -10.22 4.74 -20.62
CA ASP A 10 -10.60 5.72 -21.36
C ASP A 10 -11.61 6.48 -20.94
N ASP A 11 -12.22 6.11 -20.42
CA ASP A 11 -13.17 6.84 -20.09
C ASP A 11 -12.78 7.86 -19.45
N ASP A 12 -12.04 8.04 -19.51
CA ASP A 12 -11.76 8.93 -19.03
C ASP A 12 -12.32 9.72 -18.63
N LEU A 13 -12.52 9.72 -19.17
CA LEU A 13 -13.32 10.31 -18.74
C LEU A 13 -13.64 9.72 -17.65
N GLY A 14 -13.31 8.66 -17.42
CA GLY A 14 -13.65 7.98 -16.35
C GLY A 14 -13.02 8.39 -15.12
N GLY A 15 -12.28 9.27 -15.06
CA GLY A 15 -11.69 9.70 -13.85
C GLY A 15 -12.70 10.27 -12.89
N HIS A 16 -12.27 10.71 -11.77
CA HIS A 16 -13.13 11.33 -10.80
C HIS A 16 -12.48 12.59 -10.26
N LEU A 17 -13.28 13.46 -9.69
CA LEU A 17 -12.81 14.73 -9.19
C LEU A 17 -12.46 14.58 -7.73
N HIS A 18 -11.26 14.98 -7.37
CA HIS A 18 -10.86 14.99 -5.99
C HIS A 18 -11.49 16.17 -5.27
N PRO A 19 -11.60 16.12 -3.96
CA PRO A 19 -12.23 17.21 -3.21
C PRO A 19 -11.59 18.56 -3.44
N GLU A 20 -10.32 18.61 -3.77
CA GLU A 20 -9.69 19.89 -4.03
C GLU A 20 -9.88 20.33 -5.45
N GLY A 21 -10.69 19.66 -6.23
CA GLY A 21 -10.96 20.09 -7.59
C GLY A 21 -10.07 19.50 -8.66
N ILE A 22 -9.11 18.71 -8.28
CA ILE A 22 -8.24 18.09 -9.26
C ILE A 22 -8.91 16.88 -9.86
N PHE A 23 -9.01 16.88 -11.18
CA PHE A 23 -9.63 15.76 -11.86
C PHE A 23 -8.64 14.61 -11.99
N VAL A 24 -8.99 13.46 -11.48
CA VAL A 24 -8.16 12.27 -11.61
C VAL A 24 -8.65 11.55 -12.86
N VAL A 25 -7.83 11.57 -13.88
CA VAL A 25 -8.23 11.04 -15.16
C VAL A 25 -8.69 9.62 -15.10
N ASP A 26 -8.09 8.84 -14.29
CA ASP A 26 -8.59 7.52 -14.13
C ASP A 26 -8.35 7.11 -12.70
N ALA A 27 -9.11 6.16 -12.25
CA ALA A 27 -8.96 5.62 -10.91
C ALA A 27 -8.16 4.32 -10.96
N ASP A 28 -7.34 4.15 -11.99
CA ASP A 28 -6.56 2.94 -12.15
C ASP A 28 -5.31 3.03 -11.30
N TYR A 29 -5.49 2.84 -10.01
CA TYR A 29 -4.38 2.81 -9.09
C TYR A 29 -4.72 1.91 -7.91
N LEU A 30 -3.68 1.52 -7.20
CA LEU A 30 -3.79 0.67 -6.04
C LEU A 30 -3.63 1.53 -4.80
N ALA A 31 -4.55 1.44 -3.87
CA ALA A 31 -4.42 2.11 -2.59
C ALA A 31 -4.11 1.06 -1.54
N VAL A 32 -3.15 1.34 -0.68
CA VAL A 32 -2.78 0.41 0.38
C VAL A 32 -2.88 1.10 1.73
N ASP A 33 -3.17 0.33 2.76
CA ASP A 33 -3.31 0.87 4.08
C ASP A 33 -3.09 -0.22 5.11
N ALA A 34 -2.83 0.17 6.34
CA ALA A 34 -2.66 -0.75 7.44
C ALA A 34 -3.44 -0.26 8.64
N ALA A 35 -3.72 -1.16 9.55
CA ALA A 35 -4.37 -0.82 10.81
C ALA A 35 -3.71 -1.65 11.89
N CYS A 36 -3.69 -1.12 13.09
CA CYS A 36 -3.07 -1.82 14.20
C CYS A 36 -3.93 -1.61 15.45
N SER A 37 -4.34 -2.71 16.05
CA SER A 37 -5.13 -2.65 17.27
C SER A 37 -4.16 -2.58 18.43
N GLY A 38 -3.86 -1.36 18.85
CA GLY A 38 -2.73 -1.10 19.73
C GLY A 38 -1.48 -0.93 18.86
N ASN A 39 -0.49 -0.21 19.32
CA ASN A 39 0.66 0.07 18.48
C ASN A 39 1.93 0.07 19.31
N PRO A 40 2.54 -1.11 19.50
CA PRO A 40 2.34 -2.36 18.75
C PRO A 40 1.09 -3.12 19.19
N GLY A 41 0.65 -3.99 18.32
CA GLY A 41 -0.53 -4.79 18.58
C GLY A 41 -0.85 -5.64 17.37
N ALA A 42 -2.12 -5.98 17.20
CA ALA A 42 -2.54 -6.77 16.05
C ALA A 42 -2.57 -5.90 14.81
N MET A 43 -1.62 -6.11 13.93
CA MET A 43 -1.43 -5.34 12.72
C MET A 43 -1.96 -6.11 11.52
N GLU A 44 -2.63 -5.41 10.62
CA GLU A 44 -3.03 -5.99 9.35
C GLU A 44 -2.93 -4.92 8.26
N TYR A 45 -2.82 -5.36 7.01
CA TYR A 45 -2.78 -4.43 5.90
C TYR A 45 -3.55 -4.99 4.72
N ARG A 46 -3.90 -4.10 3.81
CA ARG A 46 -4.59 -4.54 2.59
C ARG A 46 -4.31 -3.60 1.43
N GLY A 47 -4.64 -4.07 0.23
CA GLY A 47 -4.58 -3.25 -0.96
C GLY A 47 -5.92 -3.32 -1.67
N VAL A 48 -6.37 -2.18 -2.16
CA VAL A 48 -7.64 -2.06 -2.85
C VAL A 48 -7.40 -1.45 -4.22
N HIS A 49 -7.94 -2.10 -5.25
CA HIS A 49 -7.92 -1.54 -6.59
C HIS A 49 -9.09 -0.56 -6.67
N VAL A 50 -8.78 0.72 -6.76
CA VAL A 50 -9.78 1.74 -6.53
C VAL A 50 -10.89 1.75 -7.56
N ALA A 51 -10.55 1.57 -8.83
CA ALA A 51 -11.57 1.61 -9.88
C ALA A 51 -12.63 0.52 -9.71
N SER A 52 -12.23 -0.68 -9.32
CA SER A 52 -13.16 -1.77 -9.13
C SER A 52 -13.65 -1.90 -7.70
N ARG A 53 -13.01 -1.18 -6.78
CA ARG A 53 -13.31 -1.24 -5.35
C ARG A 53 -13.09 -2.63 -4.77
N GLN A 54 -12.24 -3.42 -5.39
CA GLN A 54 -11.94 -4.76 -4.91
C GLN A 54 -10.71 -4.76 -4.02
N GLU A 55 -10.84 -5.46 -2.90
CA GLU A 55 -9.68 -5.74 -2.07
C GLU A 55 -8.91 -6.84 -2.77
N ILE A 56 -7.70 -6.56 -3.20
CA ILE A 56 -6.92 -7.52 -3.95
C ILE A 56 -5.90 -8.26 -3.11
N PHE A 57 -5.61 -7.78 -1.93
CA PHE A 57 -4.86 -8.57 -0.95
C PHE A 57 -5.14 -8.05 0.46
N HIS A 58 -4.98 -8.94 1.40
CA HIS A 58 -5.14 -8.64 2.81
C HIS A 58 -4.22 -9.57 3.58
N PHE A 59 -3.57 -9.05 4.59
CA PHE A 59 -2.68 -9.85 5.43
C PHE A 59 -2.84 -9.48 6.89
N GLY A 60 -2.76 -10.48 7.75
CA GLY A 60 -2.84 -10.30 9.18
C GLY A 60 -4.14 -10.82 9.74
N PRO A 61 -4.37 -10.66 11.02
CA PRO A 61 -3.53 -9.88 11.93
C PRO A 61 -2.25 -10.61 12.36
N MET A 62 -1.23 -9.82 12.64
CA MET A 62 0.03 -10.31 13.16
C MET A 62 0.60 -9.23 14.08
N TYR A 63 1.22 -9.61 15.16
CA TYR A 63 1.77 -8.63 16.08
C TYR A 63 2.80 -7.75 15.37
N GLY A 64 2.62 -6.45 15.44
CA GLY A 64 3.51 -5.51 14.78
C GLY A 64 3.08 -4.08 15.03
N THR A 65 3.48 -3.19 14.14
CA THR A 65 3.11 -1.78 14.26
C THR A 65 2.45 -1.31 12.97
N ASN A 66 1.77 -0.18 13.06
CA ASN A 66 1.11 0.39 11.91
C ASN A 66 2.10 0.71 10.80
N ASN A 67 3.25 1.30 11.15
CA ASN A 67 4.24 1.67 10.13
C ASN A 67 4.81 0.46 9.42
N ILE A 68 5.04 -0.63 10.14
CA ILE A 68 5.50 -1.87 9.50
C ILE A 68 4.45 -2.37 8.54
N GLY A 69 3.18 -2.35 8.96
CA GLY A 69 2.10 -2.78 8.09
C GLY A 69 2.03 -1.96 6.80
N GLU A 70 2.19 -0.65 6.92
CA GLU A 70 2.19 0.23 5.75
C GLU A 70 3.35 -0.11 4.82
N PHE A 71 4.53 -0.34 5.38
CA PHE A 71 5.71 -0.71 4.60
C PHE A 71 5.47 -2.02 3.84
N LEU A 72 4.99 -3.03 4.55
CA LEU A 72 4.73 -4.34 3.94
C LEU A 72 3.64 -4.25 2.87
N ALA A 73 2.64 -3.42 3.10
CA ALA A 73 1.56 -3.25 2.14
C ALA A 73 2.08 -2.70 0.81
N ILE A 74 2.98 -1.72 0.88
CA ILE A 74 3.55 -1.15 -0.34
C ILE A 74 4.38 -2.19 -1.07
N VAL A 75 5.21 -2.95 -0.36
CA VAL A 75 6.03 -3.97 -1.01
C VAL A 75 5.15 -5.05 -1.64
N HIS A 76 4.11 -5.47 -0.93
CA HIS A 76 3.19 -6.46 -1.45
C HIS A 76 2.56 -5.98 -2.76
N GLY A 77 2.15 -4.70 -2.77
CA GLY A 77 1.58 -4.10 -3.97
C GLY A 77 2.58 -4.04 -5.11
N LEU A 78 3.82 -3.63 -4.82
CA LEU A 78 4.86 -3.57 -5.84
C LEU A 78 5.11 -4.94 -6.46
N ALA A 79 5.21 -5.96 -5.63
CA ALA A 79 5.48 -7.31 -6.12
C ALA A 79 4.32 -7.82 -6.95
N LEU A 80 3.11 -7.56 -6.51
CA LEU A 80 1.92 -8.02 -7.22
C LEU A 80 1.81 -7.35 -8.59
N LEU A 81 1.99 -6.04 -8.64
CA LEU A 81 1.88 -5.33 -9.92
C LEU A 81 2.98 -5.74 -10.88
N LYS A 82 4.18 -5.98 -10.36
CA LYS A 82 5.26 -6.44 -11.21
C LYS A 82 4.98 -7.82 -11.75
N GLN A 83 4.50 -8.72 -10.91
CA GLN A 83 4.19 -10.08 -11.32
C GLN A 83 3.13 -10.12 -12.40
N LYS A 84 2.12 -9.24 -12.29
CA LYS A 84 1.03 -9.23 -13.26
C LYS A 84 1.28 -8.32 -14.45
N GLY A 85 2.35 -7.55 -14.42
CA GLY A 85 2.68 -6.67 -15.54
C GLY A 85 1.79 -5.44 -15.64
N PHE A 86 1.19 -5.01 -14.55
CA PHE A 86 0.37 -3.81 -14.55
C PHE A 86 1.18 -2.58 -14.20
N ASP A 87 0.91 -1.49 -14.90
CA ASP A 87 1.63 -0.25 -14.70
C ASP A 87 0.67 0.78 -14.12
N MET A 88 0.41 0.70 -12.85
CA MET A 88 -0.42 1.67 -12.15
C MET A 88 0.27 2.12 -10.88
N PRO A 89 0.02 3.33 -10.41
CA PRO A 89 0.69 3.81 -9.20
C PRO A 89 0.08 3.21 -7.94
N ILE A 90 0.85 3.27 -6.87
CA ILE A 90 0.39 2.85 -5.56
C ILE A 90 0.28 4.10 -4.70
N TYR A 91 -0.86 4.28 -4.05
CA TYR A 91 -1.06 5.36 -3.10
C TYR A 91 -0.99 4.84 -1.68
N SER A 92 -0.28 5.58 -0.84
CA SER A 92 -0.21 5.30 0.60
C SER A 92 -0.31 6.62 1.34
N ASP A 93 -0.94 6.63 2.49
CA ASP A 93 -1.00 7.84 3.30
C ASP A 93 0.13 7.89 4.32
N SER A 94 1.06 6.96 4.29
CA SER A 94 2.15 6.90 5.26
C SER A 94 3.45 7.46 4.69
N VAL A 95 3.84 8.63 5.18
CA VAL A 95 5.11 9.23 4.79
C VAL A 95 6.27 8.35 5.21
N ASN A 96 6.19 7.78 6.42
CA ASN A 96 7.28 6.93 6.92
C ASN A 96 7.50 5.72 6.03
N ALA A 97 6.42 5.06 5.67
CA ALA A 97 6.53 3.86 4.84
C ALA A 97 7.10 4.20 3.47
N ILE A 98 6.63 5.29 2.88
CA ILE A 98 7.13 5.70 1.57
C ILE A 98 8.63 5.98 1.63
N ASN A 99 9.08 6.65 2.68
CA ASN A 99 10.51 6.93 2.84
C ASN A 99 11.32 5.65 3.04
N TRP A 100 10.78 4.70 3.81
CA TRP A 100 11.46 3.43 4.02
C TRP A 100 11.60 2.65 2.71
N ILE A 101 10.58 2.72 1.86
CA ILE A 101 10.65 2.07 0.55
C ILE A 101 11.78 2.67 -0.28
N LYS A 102 11.90 4.00 -0.27
CA LYS A 102 12.98 4.66 -1.00
C LYS A 102 14.34 4.25 -0.51
N GLN A 103 14.47 3.98 0.78
CA GLN A 103 15.72 3.56 1.38
C GLN A 103 15.89 2.05 1.33
N LYS A 104 14.88 1.32 0.92
CA LYS A 104 14.86 -0.14 0.86
C LYS A 104 15.13 -0.76 2.22
N LYS A 105 14.66 -0.09 3.26
CA LYS A 105 14.91 -0.51 4.63
C LYS A 105 13.75 -0.13 5.53
N CYS A 106 13.25 -1.08 6.30
CA CYS A 106 12.21 -0.84 7.28
C CYS A 106 12.88 -0.40 8.58
N LYS A 107 12.89 0.89 8.83
CA LYS A 107 13.64 1.44 9.96
C LYS A 107 12.80 1.48 11.22
N THR A 108 12.15 0.39 11.54
CA THR A 108 11.34 0.29 12.72
C THR A 108 12.18 0.21 13.97
N LYS A 109 11.63 0.70 15.07
CA LYS A 109 12.28 0.59 16.38
C LYS A 109 11.70 -0.54 17.21
N LEU A 110 10.82 -1.33 16.64
CA LEU A 110 10.25 -2.46 17.35
C LEU A 110 11.35 -3.48 17.67
N PRO A 111 11.43 -3.94 18.90
CA PRO A 111 12.47 -4.91 19.23
C PRO A 111 12.27 -6.23 18.52
N ARG A 112 13.37 -6.86 18.13
CA ARG A 112 13.31 -8.19 17.54
C ARG A 112 13.47 -9.20 18.67
N ASP A 113 12.42 -9.98 18.91
CA ASP A 113 12.43 -10.98 19.96
C ASP A 113 11.51 -12.13 19.55
N ALA A 114 11.24 -13.04 20.47
CA ALA A 114 10.44 -14.21 20.14
C ALA A 114 9.06 -13.86 19.60
N LYS A 115 8.47 -12.77 20.06
CA LYS A 115 7.16 -12.36 19.61
C LYS A 115 7.18 -11.79 18.20
N THR A 116 8.31 -11.22 17.78
CA THR A 116 8.38 -10.51 16.52
C THR A 116 9.26 -11.21 15.49
N GLU A 117 9.78 -12.37 15.82
CA GLU A 117 10.70 -13.05 14.91
C GLU A 117 10.09 -13.33 13.54
N GLU A 118 8.87 -13.81 13.52
CA GLU A 118 8.22 -14.08 12.25
C GLU A 118 7.98 -12.80 11.47
N LEU A 119 7.60 -11.74 12.14
CA LEU A 119 7.41 -10.46 11.51
C LEU A 119 8.71 -9.95 10.89
N PHE A 120 9.82 -10.08 11.62
CA PHE A 120 11.10 -9.63 11.07
C PHE A 120 11.55 -10.47 9.89
N HIS A 121 11.16 -11.74 9.83
CA HIS A 121 11.41 -12.54 8.64
C HIS A 121 10.66 -11.98 7.44
N LEU A 122 9.42 -11.53 7.64
CA LEU A 122 8.65 -10.89 6.57
C LEU A 122 9.30 -9.58 6.14
N ILE A 123 9.76 -8.79 7.11
CA ILE A 123 10.43 -7.54 6.82
C ILE A 123 11.68 -7.80 5.99
N GLU A 124 12.47 -8.79 6.37
CA GLU A 124 13.68 -9.11 5.65
C GLU A 124 13.39 -9.56 4.22
N ARG A 125 12.34 -10.33 4.04
CA ARG A 125 11.93 -10.75 2.69
C ARG A 125 11.51 -9.55 1.85
N ALA A 126 10.81 -8.61 2.46
CA ALA A 126 10.38 -7.40 1.76
C ALA A 126 11.59 -6.55 1.37
N GLU A 127 12.53 -6.38 2.29
CA GLU A 127 13.73 -5.61 1.99
C GLU A 127 14.55 -6.27 0.90
N LYS A 128 14.64 -7.59 0.94
CA LYS A 128 15.37 -8.33 -0.07
C LYS A 128 14.73 -8.13 -1.43
N TRP A 129 13.40 -8.19 -1.48
CA TRP A 129 12.69 -7.97 -2.73
C TRP A 129 13.01 -6.59 -3.31
N LEU A 130 13.03 -5.57 -2.46
CA LEU A 130 13.34 -4.22 -2.91
C LEU A 130 14.76 -4.10 -3.45
N ARG A 131 15.70 -4.85 -2.87
CA ARG A 131 17.08 -4.79 -3.32
C ARG A 131 17.30 -5.60 -4.60
N GLU A 132 16.54 -6.66 -4.78
CA GLU A 132 16.78 -7.57 -5.88
C GLU A 132 15.89 -7.33 -7.09
N ASN A 133 14.89 -6.48 -6.96
CA ASN A 133 13.98 -6.23 -8.06
C ASN A 133 13.96 -4.77 -8.44
N THR A 134 13.76 -4.50 -9.72
CA THR A 134 13.53 -3.13 -10.16
C THR A 134 12.06 -3.01 -10.53
N TYR A 135 11.55 -1.79 -10.42
CA TYR A 135 10.16 -1.54 -10.76
C TYR A 135 10.01 -0.11 -11.23
N THR A 136 9.00 0.11 -12.05
CA THR A 136 8.70 1.45 -12.54
C THR A 136 7.47 2.03 -11.86
N THR A 137 6.86 1.29 -10.97
CA THR A 137 5.66 1.71 -10.26
C THR A 137 5.93 2.97 -9.46
N ARG A 138 5.07 3.96 -9.60
CA ARG A 138 5.18 5.19 -8.82
C ARG A 138 4.47 4.99 -7.49
N ILE A 139 5.10 5.46 -6.42
CA ILE A 139 4.52 5.39 -5.10
C ILE A 139 4.20 6.82 -4.70
N LEU A 140 2.92 7.10 -4.51
CA LEU A 140 2.43 8.45 -4.32
C LEU A 140 1.78 8.61 -2.96
N LYS A 141 1.90 9.82 -2.40
CA LYS A 141 1.33 10.12 -1.11
C LYS A 141 -0.14 10.46 -1.25
N TRP A 142 -0.99 9.80 -0.48
CA TRP A 142 -2.41 10.12 -0.44
C TRP A 142 -2.60 11.28 0.53
N GLU A 143 -3.28 12.33 0.08
CA GLU A 143 -3.45 13.54 0.90
C GLU A 143 -4.75 13.47 1.67
N THR A 144 -4.73 12.78 2.78
CA THR A 144 -5.91 12.55 3.59
C THR A 144 -6.63 13.84 3.99
N LYS A 145 -5.88 14.86 4.33
CA LYS A 145 -6.49 16.12 4.75
C LYS A 145 -7.32 16.77 3.66
N GLN A 146 -6.93 16.57 2.43
CA GLN A 146 -7.61 17.20 1.30
C GLN A 146 -8.59 16.27 0.63
N TRP A 147 -8.31 14.99 0.63
CA TRP A 147 -9.07 14.04 -0.16
C TRP A 147 -9.91 13.07 0.66
N GLY A 148 -9.83 13.17 2.00
CA GLY A 148 -10.53 12.23 2.87
C GLY A 148 -9.74 10.95 3.03
N GLU A 149 -10.35 9.96 3.64
CA GLU A 149 -9.64 8.72 3.94
C GLU A 149 -9.25 7.99 2.66
N ILE A 150 -8.09 7.34 2.72
CA ILE A 150 -7.62 6.54 1.59
C ILE A 150 -8.61 5.41 1.32
N PRO A 151 -8.85 5.06 0.05
CA PRO A 151 -9.83 4.02 -0.27
C PRO A 151 -9.60 2.67 0.42
N ALA A 152 -8.39 2.39 0.83
CA ALA A 152 -8.09 1.14 1.52
C ALA A 152 -8.26 1.24 3.03
N ASP A 153 -8.74 2.37 3.55
CA ASP A 153 -8.85 2.60 4.98
C ASP A 153 -9.69 1.52 5.65
N PHE A 154 -9.20 1.03 6.79
CA PHE A 154 -9.90 -0.02 7.53
C PHE A 154 -11.06 0.52 8.35
N GLY A 155 -11.12 1.83 8.55
CA GLY A 155 -12.21 2.41 9.31
C GLY A 155 -12.09 2.29 10.81
N ARG A 156 -10.93 1.91 11.30
CA ARG A 156 -10.78 1.78 12.75
C ARG A 156 -9.45 2.26 13.27
N LYS A 157 -8.86 3.18 12.56
CA LYS A 157 -7.62 3.79 13.04
C LYS A 157 -7.89 4.96 13.95
#